data_d61b8780ba3c8b9dfd39778e35029409
#
_entry.id   d61b8780ba3c8b9dfd39778e35029409
#
_cell.length_a   1.000
_cell.length_b   1.000
_cell.length_c   1.000
_cell.angle_alpha   90.00
_cell.angle_beta   90.00
_cell.angle_gamma   90.00
#
_symmetry.space_group_name_H-M   'P 1'
#
loop_
_entity.id
_entity.type
_entity.pdbx_description
1 polymer ?
#
loop_
_entity_poly.entity_id
_entity_poly.type
_entity_poly.pdbx_seq_one_letter_code
_entity_poly.pdbx_strand_id
1 'polypeptide(L)'
;MTISPAIPEDAGFIADVVLGAIGEEHALHMAGAPERVPLVHKVFKRLAARKDSQYSYCNTIVARTPDGKPAGAAISYDGARLRELRRAFIEEANAILGWNLTEEQFTDETSPDEFYLDSLMVLPEFRGNGLGSKLISAAREKAREAGKPLGLLVDFENPKARSLYSSIGFVSAGIRPFAGKDMEHMLLY
;
A
#
# COMPACT_ATOMS: atom_id res chain seq x y z
N MET A 1 19.95 -3.47 9.11
CA MET A 1 18.96 -2.88 8.21
C MET A 1 18.48 -1.56 8.80
N THR A 2 18.37 -0.53 8.00
CA THR A 2 17.86 0.79 8.38
C THR A 2 16.44 0.97 7.82
N ILE A 3 15.61 1.78 8.51
CA ILE A 3 14.31 2.20 8.01
C ILE A 3 14.35 3.70 7.81
N SER A 4 13.97 4.16 6.64
CA SER A 4 14.02 5.58 6.27
C SER A 4 12.84 5.93 5.35
N PRO A 5 12.45 7.20 5.24
CA PRO A 5 11.58 7.65 4.17
C PRO A 5 12.12 7.24 2.80
N ALA A 6 11.21 6.95 1.87
CA ALA A 6 11.58 6.70 0.48
C ALA A 6 12.03 8.01 -0.20
N ILE A 7 12.76 7.84 -1.30
CA ILE A 7 13.22 8.92 -2.19
C ILE A 7 12.65 8.69 -3.59
N PRO A 8 12.65 9.69 -4.48
CA PRO A 8 12.10 9.54 -5.84
C PRO A 8 12.67 8.37 -6.64
N GLU A 9 13.94 8.02 -6.40
CA GLU A 9 14.64 6.91 -7.03
C GLU A 9 14.07 5.54 -6.66
N ASP A 10 13.32 5.44 -5.54
CA ASP A 10 12.65 4.22 -5.10
C ASP A 10 11.36 3.92 -5.90
N ALA A 11 10.94 4.79 -6.82
CA ALA A 11 9.65 4.67 -7.51
C ALA A 11 9.43 3.30 -8.19
N GLY A 12 10.50 2.70 -8.73
CA GLY A 12 10.43 1.36 -9.30
C GLY A 12 10.13 0.30 -8.25
N PHE A 13 10.87 0.34 -7.13
CA PHE A 13 10.67 -0.59 -6.01
C PHE A 13 9.30 -0.41 -5.34
N ILE A 14 8.81 0.82 -5.22
CA ILE A 14 7.47 1.10 -4.69
C ILE A 14 6.40 0.46 -5.59
N ALA A 15 6.55 0.53 -6.91
CA ALA A 15 5.65 -0.15 -7.84
C ALA A 15 5.66 -1.68 -7.65
N ASP A 16 6.84 -2.28 -7.43
CA ASP A 16 6.96 -3.72 -7.12
C ASP A 16 6.25 -4.06 -5.79
N VAL A 17 6.35 -3.19 -4.78
CA VAL A 17 5.66 -3.35 -3.49
C VAL A 17 4.14 -3.36 -3.67
N VAL A 18 3.60 -2.42 -4.44
CA VAL A 18 2.15 -2.35 -4.70
C VAL A 18 1.69 -3.60 -5.46
N LEU A 19 2.39 -3.98 -6.53
CA LEU A 19 2.06 -5.18 -7.30
C LEU A 19 2.15 -6.46 -6.46
N GLY A 20 3.14 -6.55 -5.59
CA GLY A 20 3.27 -7.66 -4.64
C GLY A 20 2.15 -7.71 -3.60
N ALA A 21 1.63 -6.56 -3.19
CA ALA A 21 0.53 -6.47 -2.24
C ALA A 21 -0.83 -6.82 -2.87
N ILE A 22 -1.11 -6.35 -4.09
CA ILE A 22 -2.36 -6.65 -4.80
C ILE A 22 -2.38 -8.07 -5.41
N GLY A 23 -1.22 -8.65 -5.66
CA GLY A 23 -1.06 -10.00 -6.23
C GLY A 23 -1.20 -10.05 -7.75
N GLU A 24 -0.71 -11.18 -8.33
CA GLU A 24 -0.66 -11.37 -9.79
C GLU A 24 -2.04 -11.38 -10.45
N GLU A 25 -3.04 -11.99 -9.80
CA GLU A 25 -4.41 -12.06 -10.33
C GLU A 25 -5.02 -10.66 -10.48
N HIS A 26 -4.86 -9.81 -9.48
CA HIS A 26 -5.37 -8.43 -9.53
C HIS A 26 -4.61 -7.59 -10.57
N ALA A 27 -3.29 -7.73 -10.64
CA ALA A 27 -2.48 -7.06 -11.65
C ALA A 27 -2.89 -7.45 -13.07
N LEU A 28 -3.16 -8.75 -13.29
CA LEU A 28 -3.67 -9.27 -14.57
C LEU A 28 -5.06 -8.73 -14.89
N HIS A 29 -5.95 -8.70 -13.89
CA HIS A 29 -7.30 -8.13 -14.06
C HIS A 29 -7.22 -6.64 -14.46
N MET A 30 -6.37 -5.86 -13.80
CA MET A 30 -6.13 -4.45 -14.15
C MET A 30 -5.55 -4.29 -15.57
N ALA A 31 -4.66 -5.18 -15.97
CA ALA A 31 -4.05 -5.15 -17.30
C ALA A 31 -5.03 -5.51 -18.43
N GLY A 32 -6.00 -6.39 -18.14
CA GLY A 32 -6.93 -6.98 -19.11
C GLY A 32 -6.30 -8.04 -20.01
N ALA A 33 -4.96 -8.12 -20.08
CA ALA A 33 -4.21 -9.13 -20.83
C ALA A 33 -2.78 -9.26 -20.27
N PRO A 34 -2.15 -10.45 -20.31
CA PRO A 34 -0.81 -10.68 -19.72
C PRO A 34 0.27 -9.75 -20.27
N GLU A 35 0.26 -9.47 -21.56
CA GLU A 35 1.23 -8.59 -22.23
C GLU A 35 1.13 -7.13 -21.81
N ARG A 36 0.02 -6.75 -21.15
CA ARG A 36 -0.23 -5.39 -20.65
C ARG A 36 0.14 -5.20 -19.18
N VAL A 37 0.48 -6.27 -18.44
CA VAL A 37 0.92 -6.18 -17.02
C VAL A 37 2.06 -5.17 -16.84
N PRO A 38 3.05 -5.04 -17.73
CA PRO A 38 4.06 -3.98 -17.64
C PRO A 38 3.49 -2.56 -17.66
N LEU A 39 2.31 -2.33 -18.24
CA LEU A 39 1.65 -1.02 -18.19
C LEU A 39 1.09 -0.72 -16.79
N VAL A 40 0.60 -1.73 -16.07
CA VAL A 40 0.16 -1.58 -14.68
C VAL A 40 1.35 -1.20 -13.80
N HIS A 41 2.50 -1.88 -13.94
CA HIS A 41 3.74 -1.48 -13.27
C HIS A 41 4.12 -0.03 -13.60
N LYS A 42 4.02 0.37 -14.87
CA LYS A 42 4.31 1.75 -15.30
C LYS A 42 3.39 2.77 -14.62
N VAL A 43 2.10 2.45 -14.43
CA VAL A 43 1.15 3.30 -13.69
C VAL A 43 1.67 3.52 -12.26
N PHE A 44 1.91 2.44 -11.52
CA PHE A 44 2.37 2.56 -10.13
C PHE A 44 3.74 3.22 -10.00
N LYS A 45 4.66 2.99 -10.93
CA LYS A 45 5.96 3.67 -10.95
C LYS A 45 5.83 5.18 -11.14
N ARG A 46 4.90 5.63 -12.00
CA ARG A 46 4.64 7.07 -12.17
C ARG A 46 3.98 7.67 -10.94
N LEU A 47 3.01 6.96 -10.35
CA LEU A 47 2.37 7.36 -9.09
C LEU A 47 3.39 7.48 -7.95
N ALA A 48 4.31 6.53 -7.84
CA ALA A 48 5.35 6.54 -6.82
C ALA A 48 6.30 7.74 -6.94
N ALA A 49 6.56 8.20 -8.15
CA ALA A 49 7.41 9.37 -8.40
C ALA A 49 6.69 10.72 -8.13
N ARG A 50 5.36 10.74 -8.02
CA ARG A 50 4.57 11.94 -7.72
C ARG A 50 4.54 12.20 -6.20
N LYS A 51 4.25 13.45 -5.80
CA LYS A 51 4.03 13.83 -4.38
C LYS A 51 2.56 13.76 -3.97
N ASP A 52 1.65 13.77 -4.92
CA ASP A 52 0.20 13.92 -4.78
C ASP A 52 -0.57 12.61 -5.04
N SER A 53 0.06 11.47 -4.86
CA SER A 53 -0.52 10.14 -5.04
C SER A 53 -0.55 9.35 -3.74
N GLN A 54 -1.51 8.42 -3.58
CA GLN A 54 -1.52 7.47 -2.44
C GLN A 54 -0.22 6.66 -2.40
N TYR A 55 0.29 6.26 -3.57
CA TYR A 55 1.50 5.43 -3.73
C TYR A 55 2.80 6.23 -3.78
N SER A 56 2.75 7.54 -3.48
CA SER A 56 3.90 8.45 -3.50
C SER A 56 5.07 7.95 -2.65
N TYR A 57 6.30 8.24 -3.10
CA TYR A 57 7.48 8.08 -2.25
C TYR A 57 7.38 8.89 -0.94
N CYS A 58 6.62 10.00 -0.90
CA CYS A 58 6.36 10.77 0.31
C CYS A 58 5.53 10.01 1.35
N ASN A 59 4.72 9.05 0.90
CA ASN A 59 3.88 8.20 1.72
C ASN A 59 4.54 6.86 2.07
N THR A 60 5.78 6.63 1.61
CA THR A 60 6.46 5.34 1.68
C THR A 60 7.64 5.38 2.65
N ILE A 61 7.79 4.30 3.41
CA ILE A 61 8.94 4.01 4.26
C ILE A 61 9.62 2.78 3.68
N VAL A 62 10.95 2.82 3.52
CA VAL A 62 11.74 1.73 2.94
C VAL A 62 12.71 1.17 3.98
N ALA A 63 12.73 -0.15 4.11
CA ALA A 63 13.78 -0.87 4.82
C ALA A 63 14.93 -1.16 3.86
N ARG A 64 16.17 -0.82 4.29
CA ARG A 64 17.37 -0.98 3.46
C ARG A 64 18.39 -1.88 4.12
N THR A 65 19.08 -2.65 3.30
CA THR A 65 20.26 -3.42 3.67
C THR A 65 21.44 -2.48 4.02
N PRO A 66 22.51 -2.98 4.64
CA PRO A 66 23.70 -2.15 4.94
C PRO A 66 24.36 -1.54 3.69
N ASP A 67 24.24 -2.17 2.52
CA ASP A 67 24.71 -1.66 1.22
C ASP A 67 23.68 -0.75 0.52
N GLY A 68 22.60 -0.37 1.22
CA GLY A 68 21.62 0.62 0.77
C GLY A 68 20.49 0.08 -0.13
N LYS A 69 20.48 -1.21 -0.47
CA LYS A 69 19.45 -1.80 -1.32
C LYS A 69 18.12 -1.92 -0.59
N PRO A 70 16.97 -1.70 -1.26
CA PRO A 70 15.67 -1.90 -0.65
C PRO A 70 15.41 -3.38 -0.36
N ALA A 71 14.86 -3.68 0.82
CA ALA A 71 14.54 -5.02 1.30
C ALA A 71 13.04 -5.20 1.60
N GLY A 72 12.31 -4.10 1.72
CA GLY A 72 10.88 -4.06 1.94
C GLY A 72 10.40 -2.63 2.08
N ALA A 73 9.09 -2.41 1.97
CA ALA A 73 8.51 -1.09 2.20
C ALA A 73 7.08 -1.18 2.75
N ALA A 74 6.65 -0.08 3.36
CA ALA A 74 5.28 0.17 3.78
C ALA A 74 4.82 1.51 3.18
N ILE A 75 3.65 1.52 2.58
CA ILE A 75 2.97 2.70 2.05
C ILE A 75 1.83 3.03 2.99
N SER A 76 1.80 4.24 3.51
CA SER A 76 0.78 4.67 4.48
C SER A 76 0.52 6.17 4.40
N TYR A 77 -0.73 6.56 4.54
CA TYR A 77 -1.16 7.96 4.42
C TYR A 77 -2.37 8.26 5.32
N ASP A 78 -2.62 9.53 5.56
CA ASP A 78 -3.80 9.99 6.27
C ASP A 78 -5.07 9.66 5.45
N GLY A 79 -5.99 8.85 6.01
CA GLY A 79 -7.24 8.46 5.36
C GLY A 79 -8.12 9.65 4.96
N ALA A 80 -8.03 10.77 5.68
CA ALA A 80 -8.74 12.00 5.30
C ALA A 80 -8.31 12.55 3.91
N ARG A 81 -7.13 12.15 3.42
CA ARG A 81 -6.60 12.57 2.12
C ARG A 81 -6.86 11.59 0.99
N LEU A 82 -7.52 10.47 1.26
CA LEU A 82 -7.72 9.39 0.28
C LEU A 82 -8.20 9.90 -1.08
N ARG A 83 -9.30 10.63 -1.10
CA ARG A 83 -9.91 11.10 -2.36
C ARG A 83 -9.05 12.12 -3.10
N GLU A 84 -8.33 12.98 -2.37
CA GLU A 84 -7.34 13.89 -2.95
C GLU A 84 -6.23 13.11 -3.67
N LEU A 85 -5.65 12.12 -2.98
CA LEU A 85 -4.53 11.32 -3.45
C LEU A 85 -4.92 10.35 -4.59
N ARG A 86 -6.16 9.83 -4.57
CA ARG A 86 -6.69 8.92 -5.59
C ARG A 86 -6.81 9.56 -6.96
N ARG A 87 -6.98 10.87 -7.05
CA ARG A 87 -7.05 11.59 -8.34
C ARG A 87 -5.87 11.28 -9.24
N ALA A 88 -4.66 11.22 -8.67
CA ALA A 88 -3.46 10.86 -9.41
C ALA A 88 -3.55 9.44 -10.02
N PHE A 89 -4.12 8.47 -9.27
CA PHE A 89 -4.33 7.12 -9.79
C PHE A 89 -5.31 7.12 -10.96
N ILE A 90 -6.43 7.83 -10.84
CA ILE A 90 -7.43 7.94 -11.91
C ILE A 90 -6.78 8.55 -13.18
N GLU A 91 -6.01 9.62 -13.03
CA GLU A 91 -5.29 10.26 -14.14
C GLU A 91 -4.32 9.31 -14.84
N GLU A 92 -3.43 8.66 -14.09
CA GLU A 92 -2.39 7.79 -14.65
C GLU A 92 -2.96 6.50 -15.25
N ALA A 93 -3.96 5.89 -14.59
CA ALA A 93 -4.63 4.69 -15.10
C ALA A 93 -5.39 5.00 -16.40
N ASN A 94 -6.14 6.09 -16.46
CA ASN A 94 -6.83 6.50 -17.69
C ASN A 94 -5.84 6.77 -18.82
N ALA A 95 -4.74 7.47 -18.53
CA ALA A 95 -3.75 7.84 -19.55
C ALA A 95 -2.95 6.64 -20.09
N ILE A 96 -2.62 5.66 -19.23
CA ILE A 96 -1.71 4.56 -19.61
C ILE A 96 -2.47 3.30 -20.02
N LEU A 97 -3.54 2.97 -19.28
CA LEU A 97 -4.33 1.74 -19.51
C LEU A 97 -5.49 1.97 -20.49
N GLY A 98 -5.81 3.24 -20.79
CA GLY A 98 -6.93 3.59 -21.65
C GLY A 98 -8.28 3.38 -20.95
N TRP A 99 -8.32 3.46 -19.63
CA TRP A 99 -9.53 3.37 -18.86
C TRP A 99 -10.33 4.68 -18.91
N ASN A 100 -11.55 4.66 -18.41
CA ASN A 100 -12.39 5.85 -18.26
C ASN A 100 -12.93 5.89 -16.82
N LEU A 101 -12.01 5.88 -15.85
CA LEU A 101 -12.33 5.90 -14.43
C LEU A 101 -12.77 7.29 -14.00
N THR A 102 -13.75 7.32 -13.07
CA THR A 102 -14.18 8.51 -12.34
C THR A 102 -14.21 8.21 -10.86
N GLU A 103 -14.21 9.22 -9.99
CA GLU A 103 -14.20 9.06 -8.52
C GLU A 103 -15.41 8.28 -8.01
N GLU A 104 -16.57 8.40 -8.66
CA GLU A 104 -17.83 7.75 -8.26
C GLU A 104 -17.81 6.22 -8.39
N GLN A 105 -16.83 5.67 -9.12
CA GLN A 105 -16.67 4.23 -9.30
C GLN A 105 -15.90 3.57 -8.16
N PHE A 106 -15.32 4.36 -7.25
CA PHE A 106 -14.52 3.84 -6.15
C PHE A 106 -15.28 3.77 -4.83
N THR A 107 -15.08 2.68 -4.13
CA THR A 107 -15.40 2.55 -2.70
C THR A 107 -14.19 3.01 -1.89
N ASP A 108 -14.41 3.74 -0.80
CA ASP A 108 -13.32 4.19 0.06
C ASP A 108 -12.79 3.03 0.92
N GLU A 109 -11.52 2.71 0.76
CA GLU A 109 -10.81 1.65 1.51
C GLU A 109 -10.47 2.07 2.94
N THR A 110 -10.49 3.36 3.24
CA THR A 110 -10.18 3.93 4.55
C THR A 110 -11.17 5.02 4.95
N SER A 111 -11.09 5.51 6.18
CA SER A 111 -11.89 6.61 6.70
C SER A 111 -11.02 7.81 7.12
N PRO A 112 -11.61 9.01 7.24
CA PRO A 112 -10.87 10.18 7.70
C PRO A 112 -10.29 10.06 9.11
N ASP A 113 -10.81 9.15 9.93
CA ASP A 113 -10.45 9.00 11.33
C ASP A 113 -9.25 8.08 11.58
N GLU A 114 -8.65 7.54 10.52
CA GLU A 114 -7.51 6.63 10.61
C GLU A 114 -6.35 7.06 9.71
N PHE A 115 -5.14 6.65 10.06
CA PHE A 115 -3.97 6.65 9.18
C PHE A 115 -3.90 5.27 8.53
N TYR A 116 -3.89 5.20 7.21
CA TYR A 116 -4.10 3.95 6.49
C TYR A 116 -2.79 3.33 6.01
N LEU A 117 -2.57 2.06 6.37
CA LEU A 117 -1.52 1.21 5.83
C LEU A 117 -2.05 0.51 4.58
N ASP A 118 -1.74 1.06 3.42
CA ASP A 118 -2.23 0.61 2.11
C ASP A 118 -1.51 -0.66 1.64
N SER A 119 -0.18 -0.61 1.61
CA SER A 119 0.63 -1.70 1.08
C SER A 119 1.84 -1.98 1.97
N LEU A 120 2.13 -3.27 2.17
CA LEU A 120 3.31 -3.74 2.91
C LEU A 120 3.91 -4.94 2.18
N MET A 121 5.19 -4.85 1.85
CA MET A 121 5.93 -5.97 1.29
C MET A 121 7.34 -6.06 1.88
N VAL A 122 7.77 -7.30 2.13
CA VAL A 122 9.17 -7.65 2.42
C VAL A 122 9.61 -8.65 1.37
N LEU A 123 10.73 -8.41 0.71
CA LEU A 123 11.30 -9.31 -0.27
C LEU A 123 11.53 -10.70 0.34
N PRO A 124 11.30 -11.78 -0.41
CA PRO A 124 11.32 -13.15 0.09
C PRO A 124 12.59 -13.49 0.91
N GLU A 125 13.75 -13.08 0.42
CA GLU A 125 15.07 -13.35 1.04
C GLU A 125 15.27 -12.65 2.38
N PHE A 126 14.43 -11.64 2.71
CA PHE A 126 14.53 -10.88 3.97
C PHE A 126 13.38 -11.19 4.94
N ARG A 127 12.47 -12.10 4.59
CA ARG A 127 11.35 -12.52 5.45
C ARG A 127 11.84 -13.32 6.67
N GLY A 128 10.99 -13.44 7.68
CA GLY A 128 11.30 -14.21 8.89
C GLY A 128 12.20 -13.47 9.91
N ASN A 129 12.68 -12.26 9.59
CA ASN A 129 13.61 -11.48 10.42
C ASN A 129 12.93 -10.27 11.12
N GLY A 130 11.60 -10.28 11.25
CA GLY A 130 10.83 -9.21 11.89
C GLY A 130 10.80 -7.88 11.13
N LEU A 131 11.21 -7.87 9.84
CA LEU A 131 11.28 -6.64 9.07
C LEU A 131 9.90 -6.02 8.80
N GLY A 132 8.89 -6.87 8.54
CA GLY A 132 7.50 -6.42 8.40
C GLY A 132 6.99 -5.71 9.66
N SER A 133 7.24 -6.28 10.84
CA SER A 133 6.86 -5.65 12.12
C SER A 133 7.57 -4.30 12.34
N LYS A 134 8.83 -4.16 11.93
CA LYS A 134 9.56 -2.88 12.00
C LYS A 134 8.97 -1.83 11.06
N LEU A 135 8.58 -2.21 9.85
CA LEU A 135 7.91 -1.31 8.89
C LEU A 135 6.55 -0.87 9.42
N ILE A 136 5.76 -1.80 10.00
CA ILE A 136 4.48 -1.47 10.64
C ILE A 136 4.69 -0.53 11.84
N SER A 137 5.71 -0.78 12.66
CA SER A 137 6.04 0.10 13.79
C SER A 137 6.34 1.52 13.32
N ALA A 138 7.10 1.68 12.23
CA ALA A 138 7.40 3.00 11.67
C ALA A 138 6.15 3.68 11.07
N ALA A 139 5.23 2.92 10.44
CA ALA A 139 3.95 3.45 9.98
C ALA A 139 3.05 3.86 11.15
N ARG A 140 3.05 3.08 12.26
CA ARG A 140 2.34 3.43 13.49
C ARG A 140 2.82 4.74 14.10
N GLU A 141 4.12 5.02 14.09
CA GLU A 141 4.65 6.30 14.57
C GLU A 141 4.09 7.48 13.75
N LYS A 142 4.01 7.36 12.42
CA LYS A 142 3.35 8.38 11.57
C LYS A 142 1.87 8.55 11.94
N ALA A 143 1.16 7.46 12.19
CA ALA A 143 -0.24 7.49 12.61
C ALA A 143 -0.38 8.21 13.97
N ARG A 144 0.50 7.91 14.94
CA ARG A 144 0.55 8.54 16.25
C ARG A 144 0.84 10.04 16.16
N GLU A 145 1.76 10.46 15.29
CA GLU A 145 2.04 11.88 15.02
C GLU A 145 0.82 12.60 14.43
N ALA A 146 -0.01 11.89 13.64
CA ALA A 146 -1.27 12.40 13.11
C ALA A 146 -2.43 12.33 14.13
N GLY A 147 -2.22 11.77 15.33
CA GLY A 147 -3.26 11.59 16.36
C GLY A 147 -4.32 10.56 15.98
N LYS A 148 -3.99 9.57 15.15
CA LYS A 148 -4.91 8.58 14.59
C LYS A 148 -4.46 7.15 14.84
N PRO A 149 -5.39 6.16 14.93
CA PRO A 149 -5.02 4.76 14.85
C PRO A 149 -4.46 4.42 13.46
N LEU A 150 -3.61 3.39 13.39
CA LEU A 150 -3.18 2.82 12.12
C LEU A 150 -4.20 1.78 11.67
N GLY A 151 -4.86 2.00 10.52
CA GLY A 151 -5.85 1.10 9.91
C GLY A 151 -5.28 0.35 8.73
N LEU A 152 -5.86 -0.81 8.42
CA LEU A 152 -5.60 -1.59 7.22
C LEU A 152 -6.81 -2.45 6.84
N LEU A 153 -6.81 -2.90 5.59
CA LEU A 153 -7.68 -3.98 5.13
C LEU A 153 -6.87 -5.26 4.90
N VAL A 154 -7.40 -6.39 5.33
CA VAL A 154 -6.78 -7.71 5.08
C VAL A 154 -7.81 -8.67 4.51
N ASP A 155 -7.42 -9.40 3.46
CA ASP A 155 -8.26 -10.43 2.86
C ASP A 155 -8.42 -11.61 3.83
N PHE A 156 -9.65 -12.11 4.01
CA PHE A 156 -9.93 -13.31 4.80
C PHE A 156 -9.18 -14.54 4.28
N GLU A 157 -8.87 -14.56 2.99
CA GLU A 157 -8.09 -15.62 2.35
C GLU A 157 -6.57 -15.50 2.61
N ASN A 158 -6.12 -14.44 3.35
CA ASN A 158 -4.72 -14.28 3.75
C ASN A 158 -4.51 -14.45 5.27
N PRO A 159 -4.66 -15.69 5.81
CA PRO A 159 -4.55 -15.95 7.26
C PRO A 159 -3.15 -15.64 7.81
N LYS A 160 -2.11 -15.69 6.98
CA LYS A 160 -0.73 -15.37 7.40
C LYS A 160 -0.59 -13.87 7.72
N ALA A 161 -1.09 -12.99 6.84
CA ALA A 161 -1.08 -11.55 7.08
C ALA A 161 -1.94 -11.19 8.30
N ARG A 162 -3.15 -11.76 8.38
CA ARG A 162 -4.05 -11.58 9.52
C ARG A 162 -3.40 -11.97 10.84
N SER A 163 -2.74 -13.14 10.90
CA SER A 163 -2.00 -13.60 12.08
C SER A 163 -0.87 -12.64 12.46
N LEU A 164 -0.11 -12.14 11.48
CA LEU A 164 0.92 -11.13 11.71
C LEU A 164 0.33 -9.87 12.34
N TYR A 165 -0.72 -9.30 11.75
CA TYR A 165 -1.33 -8.07 12.25
C TYR A 165 -1.90 -8.26 13.67
N SER A 166 -2.61 -9.37 13.93
CA SER A 166 -3.10 -9.70 15.28
C SER A 166 -1.97 -9.82 16.28
N SER A 167 -0.83 -10.43 15.91
CA SER A 167 0.34 -10.59 16.80
C SER A 167 1.03 -9.26 17.14
N ILE A 168 0.85 -8.22 16.29
CA ILE A 168 1.36 -6.87 16.54
C ILE A 168 0.40 -6.05 17.41
N GLY A 169 -0.86 -6.49 17.52
CA GLY A 169 -1.89 -5.84 18.34
C GLY A 169 -3.00 -5.16 17.55
N PHE A 170 -3.09 -5.38 16.23
CA PHE A 170 -4.28 -4.98 15.50
C PHE A 170 -5.50 -5.74 15.97
N VAL A 171 -6.60 -5.04 16.06
CA VAL A 171 -7.91 -5.58 16.43
C VAL A 171 -8.90 -5.40 15.29
N SER A 172 -9.84 -6.34 15.15
CA SER A 172 -10.88 -6.24 14.14
C SER A 172 -11.79 -5.05 14.42
N ALA A 173 -12.04 -4.24 13.42
CA ALA A 173 -12.95 -3.10 13.45
C ALA A 173 -14.20 -3.31 12.56
N GLY A 174 -14.35 -4.53 12.01
CA GLY A 174 -15.49 -4.89 11.17
C GLY A 174 -15.09 -5.35 9.76
N ILE A 175 -16.04 -5.32 8.86
CA ILE A 175 -15.89 -5.71 7.46
C ILE A 175 -16.07 -4.47 6.60
N ARG A 176 -15.22 -4.33 5.57
CA ARG A 176 -15.33 -3.27 4.58
C ARG A 176 -15.25 -3.86 3.18
N PRO A 177 -16.22 -3.58 2.29
CA PRO A 177 -16.13 -4.01 0.90
C PRO A 177 -15.01 -3.21 0.18
N PHE A 178 -14.13 -3.91 -0.52
CA PHE A 178 -13.07 -3.30 -1.32
C PHE A 178 -12.72 -4.18 -2.52
N ALA A 179 -12.59 -3.60 -3.70
CA ALA A 179 -12.23 -4.28 -4.94
C ALA A 179 -13.08 -5.53 -5.24
N GLY A 180 -14.39 -5.47 -4.93
CA GLY A 180 -15.34 -6.56 -5.18
C GLY A 180 -15.31 -7.70 -4.16
N LYS A 181 -14.54 -7.57 -3.07
CA LYS A 181 -14.45 -8.53 -1.97
C LYS A 181 -14.80 -7.88 -0.63
N ASP A 182 -15.24 -8.70 0.32
CA ASP A 182 -15.33 -8.31 1.73
C ASP A 182 -13.93 -8.49 2.37
N MET A 183 -13.41 -7.42 2.97
CA MET A 183 -12.11 -7.40 3.64
C MET A 183 -12.32 -7.20 5.15
N GLU A 184 -11.49 -7.81 5.98
CA GLU A 184 -11.46 -7.47 7.40
C GLU A 184 -10.75 -6.13 7.58
N HIS A 185 -11.45 -5.15 8.17
CA HIS A 185 -10.86 -3.89 8.61
C HIS A 185 -10.25 -4.07 9.98
N MET A 186 -8.98 -3.73 10.14
CA MET A 186 -8.26 -3.85 11.41
C MET A 186 -7.63 -2.52 11.80
N LEU A 187 -7.62 -2.22 13.12
CA LEU A 187 -7.05 -1.01 13.69
C LEU A 187 -5.99 -1.34 14.74
N LEU A 188 -4.94 -0.53 14.80
CA LEU A 188 -3.89 -0.51 15.82
C LEU A 188 -3.86 0.87 16.48
N TYR A 189 -4.22 0.93 17.75
CA TYR A 189 -4.25 2.15 18.57
C TYR A 189 -2.89 2.49 19.17
#